data_0148b1a2972fc929baee01456eeca73f
#
_entry.id   0148b1a2972fc929baee01456eeca73f
#
_cell.length_a   1.000
_cell.length_b   1.000
_cell.length_c   1.000
_cell.angle_alpha   90.00
_cell.angle_beta   90.00
_cell.angle_gamma   90.00
#
_symmetry.space_group_name_H-M   'P 1'
#
loop_
_entity.id
_entity.type
_entity.pdbx_description
1 polymer ?
#
loop_
_entity_poly.entity_id
_entity_poly.type
_entity_poly.pdbx_seq_one_letter_code
_entity_poly.pdbx_strand_id
1 'polypeptide(L)'
;GGWVYIAIPGMVKDCHEHLPPELLLSWTAEQMDYMHDTAYWANIVSQSRNCEVVEVCEMESNDEVWADWLRQENEYAVGDRKSMEAGAGKYLNFIKIVLRKKAD
;
A
#
# COMPACT_ATOMS: atom_id res chain seq x y z
N GLY A 1 17.86 10.26 -17.54
CA GLY A 1 17.33 9.59 -16.41
C GLY A 1 16.24 8.58 -16.74
N GLY A 2 16.04 7.68 -15.85
CA GLY A 2 14.97 6.70 -15.93
C GLY A 2 13.83 7.00 -14.99
N TRP A 3 12.75 6.26 -15.14
CA TRP A 3 11.58 6.33 -14.28
C TRP A 3 11.51 5.09 -13.40
N VAL A 4 11.05 5.27 -12.16
CA VAL A 4 10.71 4.16 -11.26
C VAL A 4 9.23 4.26 -10.96
N TYR A 5 8.55 3.16 -11.15
CA TYR A 5 7.11 3.06 -10.87
C TYR A 5 6.88 1.92 -9.88
N ILE A 6 6.30 2.26 -8.74
CA ILE A 6 6.05 1.31 -7.65
C ILE A 6 4.58 1.31 -7.31
N ALA A 7 3.99 0.12 -7.17
CA ALA A 7 2.64 -0.06 -6.66
C ALA A 7 2.72 -0.99 -5.46
N ILE A 8 2.30 -0.52 -4.30
CA ILE A 8 2.41 -1.27 -3.04
C ILE A 8 1.10 -1.20 -2.25
N PRO A 9 0.79 -2.24 -1.47
CA PRO A 9 -0.29 -2.15 -0.49
C PRO A 9 0.05 -1.10 0.57
N GLY A 10 -0.95 -0.33 0.99
CA GLY A 10 -0.77 0.70 1.97
C GLY A 10 -2.04 0.95 2.78
N MET A 11 -2.08 2.07 3.48
CA MET A 11 -3.21 2.48 4.30
C MET A 11 -3.77 3.82 3.82
N VAL A 12 -5.07 4.00 3.94
CA VAL A 12 -5.72 5.30 3.71
C VAL A 12 -5.17 6.32 4.70
N LYS A 13 -5.03 5.90 5.96
CA LYS A 13 -4.41 6.68 7.03
C LYS A 13 -3.70 5.72 7.97
N ASP A 14 -2.48 6.06 8.40
CA ASP A 14 -1.75 5.25 9.36
C ASP A 14 -2.54 5.09 10.65
N CYS A 15 -2.69 3.84 11.10
CA CYS A 15 -3.48 3.49 12.28
C CYS A 15 -2.77 2.47 13.17
N HIS A 16 -1.42 2.50 13.19
CA HIS A 16 -0.62 1.50 13.93
C HIS A 16 -0.83 1.54 15.44
N GLU A 17 -1.22 2.67 16.00
CA GLU A 17 -1.49 2.79 17.44
C GLU A 17 -2.79 2.09 17.84
N HIS A 18 -3.76 2.03 16.94
CA HIS A 18 -5.08 1.43 17.16
C HIS A 18 -5.53 0.68 15.92
N LEU A 19 -4.94 -0.50 15.69
CA LEU A 19 -5.26 -1.31 14.52
C LEU A 19 -6.70 -1.80 14.58
N PRO A 20 -7.51 -1.55 13.54
CA PRO A 20 -8.87 -2.10 13.47
C PRO A 20 -8.86 -3.62 13.53
N PRO A 21 -9.79 -4.25 14.28
CA PRO A 21 -9.84 -5.72 14.38
C PRO A 21 -9.98 -6.42 13.03
N GLU A 22 -10.64 -5.78 12.06
CA GLU A 22 -10.81 -6.33 10.71
C GLU A 22 -9.47 -6.63 10.04
N LEU A 23 -8.45 -5.82 10.28
CA LEU A 23 -7.12 -6.02 9.71
C LEU A 23 -6.42 -7.23 10.30
N LEU A 24 -6.67 -7.51 11.58
CA LEU A 24 -5.99 -8.58 12.32
C LEU A 24 -6.55 -9.97 12.01
N LEU A 25 -7.60 -10.08 11.20
CA LEU A 25 -8.13 -11.37 10.75
C LEU A 25 -7.20 -12.05 9.74
N SER A 26 -6.51 -11.26 8.91
CA SER A 26 -5.63 -11.76 7.85
C SER A 26 -4.16 -11.45 8.08
N TRP A 27 -3.87 -10.38 8.83
CA TRP A 27 -2.50 -9.91 9.02
C TRP A 27 -2.17 -9.75 10.49
N THR A 28 -0.89 -9.92 10.83
CA THR A 28 -0.41 -9.66 12.20
C THR A 28 -0.11 -8.16 12.35
N ALA A 29 -0.03 -7.68 13.60
CA ALA A 29 0.38 -6.30 13.87
C ALA A 29 1.77 -6.02 13.28
N GLU A 30 2.69 -6.99 13.32
CA GLU A 30 4.01 -6.87 12.73
C GLU A 30 3.95 -6.67 11.22
N GLN A 31 3.09 -7.41 10.52
CA GLN A 31 2.90 -7.24 9.08
C GLN A 31 2.31 -5.88 8.74
N MET A 32 1.42 -5.36 9.59
CA MET A 32 0.83 -4.04 9.38
C MET A 32 1.84 -2.91 9.53
N ASP A 33 2.95 -3.12 10.23
CA ASP A 33 4.01 -2.12 10.38
C ASP A 33 4.67 -1.76 9.03
N TYR A 34 4.53 -2.58 8.02
CA TYR A 34 5.05 -2.31 6.68
C TYR A 34 4.07 -1.56 5.78
N MET A 35 2.83 -1.40 6.22
CA MET A 35 1.79 -0.71 5.45
C MET A 35 1.60 0.71 6.00
N HIS A 36 1.71 1.70 5.14
CA HIS A 36 1.65 3.11 5.53
C HIS A 36 0.81 3.91 4.55
N ASP A 37 0.45 5.14 4.95
CA ASP A 37 -0.28 6.06 4.09
C ASP A 37 0.65 6.80 3.11
N THR A 38 0.04 7.61 2.25
CA THR A 38 0.79 8.35 1.23
C THR A 38 1.76 9.36 1.84
N ALA A 39 1.41 9.97 2.96
CA ALA A 39 2.28 10.94 3.63
C ALA A 39 3.58 10.30 4.11
N TYR A 40 3.49 9.09 4.69
CA TYR A 40 4.65 8.33 5.11
C TYR A 40 5.57 8.01 3.93
N TRP A 41 5.00 7.46 2.86
CA TRP A 41 5.79 7.07 1.69
C TRP A 41 6.40 8.27 0.98
N ALA A 42 5.67 9.39 0.88
CA ALA A 42 6.20 10.62 0.31
C ALA A 42 7.42 11.11 1.09
N ASN A 43 7.37 11.04 2.44
CA ASN A 43 8.50 11.42 3.27
C ASN A 43 9.72 10.51 3.06
N ILE A 44 9.49 9.19 3.00
CA ILE A 44 10.57 8.22 2.80
C ILE A 44 11.25 8.42 1.45
N VAL A 45 10.49 8.50 0.36
CA VAL A 45 11.07 8.60 -0.99
C VAL A 45 11.69 9.97 -1.26
N SER A 46 11.21 11.02 -0.58
CA SER A 46 11.79 12.37 -0.71
C SER A 46 13.21 12.46 -0.16
N GLN A 47 13.62 11.50 0.66
CA GLN A 47 14.98 11.44 1.20
C GLN A 47 16.00 10.89 0.21
N SER A 48 15.56 10.38 -0.93
CA SER A 48 16.45 9.88 -1.97
C SER A 48 17.21 11.03 -2.64
N ARG A 49 18.51 10.91 -2.72
CA ARG A 49 19.37 11.91 -3.38
C ARG A 49 19.40 11.73 -4.91
N ASN A 50 19.07 10.54 -5.38
CA ASN A 50 19.22 10.15 -6.78
C ASN A 50 17.93 10.23 -7.56
N CYS A 51 16.81 10.42 -6.89
CA CYS A 51 15.49 10.42 -7.50
C CYS A 51 14.68 11.65 -7.09
N GLU A 52 13.90 12.15 -8.03
CA GLU A 52 12.91 13.18 -7.81
C GLU A 52 11.55 12.50 -7.63
N VAL A 53 10.80 12.90 -6.60
CA VAL A 53 9.44 12.40 -6.39
C VAL A 53 8.50 13.11 -7.34
N VAL A 54 7.89 12.37 -8.25
CA VAL A 54 6.93 12.91 -9.21
C VAL A 54 5.52 12.81 -8.65
N GLU A 55 5.16 11.64 -8.08
CA GLU A 55 3.82 11.39 -7.59
C GLU A 55 3.85 10.33 -6.49
N VAL A 56 3.10 10.56 -5.41
CA VAL A 56 2.78 9.55 -4.40
C VAL A 56 1.29 9.73 -4.08
N CYS A 57 0.48 8.77 -4.46
CA CYS A 57 -0.97 8.86 -4.28
C CYS A 57 -1.61 7.48 -4.22
N GLU A 58 -2.89 7.44 -3.85
CA GLU A 58 -3.68 6.23 -3.95
C GLU A 58 -3.94 5.92 -5.43
N MET A 59 -3.92 4.65 -5.78
CA MET A 59 -4.23 4.22 -7.14
C MET A 59 -5.73 4.41 -7.41
N GLU A 60 -6.06 4.99 -8.56
CA GLU A 60 -7.47 5.18 -8.98
C GLU A 60 -8.19 3.83 -9.14
N SER A 61 -7.46 2.81 -9.55
CA SER A 61 -7.98 1.46 -9.74
C SER A 61 -7.89 0.59 -8.48
N ASN A 62 -7.80 1.20 -7.31
CA ASN A 62 -7.60 0.50 -6.04
C ASN A 62 -8.59 -0.64 -5.83
N ASP A 63 -9.88 -0.40 -6.02
CA ASP A 63 -10.91 -1.43 -5.84
C ASP A 63 -10.75 -2.59 -6.83
N GLU A 64 -10.40 -2.30 -8.07
CA GLU A 64 -10.16 -3.30 -9.10
C GLU A 64 -8.93 -4.15 -8.79
N VAL A 65 -7.86 -3.52 -8.33
CA VAL A 65 -6.61 -4.21 -7.96
C VAL A 65 -6.86 -5.18 -6.82
N TRP A 66 -7.57 -4.75 -5.77
CA TRP A 66 -7.93 -5.62 -4.66
C TRP A 66 -8.84 -6.77 -5.12
N ALA A 67 -9.84 -6.48 -5.97
CA ALA A 67 -10.73 -7.51 -6.49
C ALA A 67 -9.95 -8.56 -7.29
N ASP A 68 -9.02 -8.14 -8.14
CA ASP A 68 -8.17 -9.05 -8.90
C ASP A 68 -7.29 -9.90 -8.01
N TRP A 69 -6.68 -9.29 -6.99
CA TRP A 69 -5.84 -10.01 -6.02
C TRP A 69 -6.65 -11.07 -5.28
N LEU A 70 -7.83 -10.72 -4.78
CA LEU A 70 -8.65 -11.61 -3.96
C LEU A 70 -9.24 -12.79 -4.76
N ARG A 71 -9.27 -12.71 -6.10
CA ARG A 71 -9.68 -13.81 -6.96
C ARG A 71 -8.59 -14.86 -7.19
N GLN A 72 -7.34 -14.56 -6.80
CA GLN A 72 -6.25 -15.50 -6.97
C GLN A 72 -6.43 -16.71 -6.04
N GLU A 73 -5.94 -17.87 -6.47
CA GLU A 73 -6.05 -19.11 -5.70
C GLU A 73 -4.83 -19.39 -4.81
N ASN A 74 -3.89 -18.45 -4.71
CA ASN A 74 -2.75 -18.63 -3.83
C ASN A 74 -3.13 -18.42 -2.36
N GLU A 75 -2.34 -19.01 -1.46
CA GLU A 75 -2.61 -18.99 -0.02
C GLU A 75 -2.68 -17.59 0.59
N TYR A 76 -1.92 -16.64 0.06
CA TYR A 76 -1.90 -15.27 0.57
C TYR A 76 -3.20 -14.54 0.23
N ALA A 77 -3.68 -14.68 -0.99
CA ALA A 77 -4.94 -14.06 -1.41
C ALA A 77 -6.12 -14.66 -0.64
N VAL A 78 -6.13 -15.99 -0.47
CA VAL A 78 -7.18 -16.66 0.30
C VAL A 78 -7.18 -16.18 1.76
N GLY A 79 -6.01 -16.01 2.37
CA GLY A 79 -5.89 -15.49 3.72
C GLY A 79 -6.41 -14.05 3.83
N ASP A 80 -6.12 -13.21 2.86
CA ASP A 80 -6.52 -11.79 2.86
C ASP A 80 -8.03 -11.59 2.76
N ARG A 81 -8.76 -12.55 2.19
CA ARG A 81 -10.22 -12.46 2.04
C ARG A 81 -10.95 -12.25 3.36
N LYS A 82 -10.45 -12.84 4.45
CA LYS A 82 -11.09 -12.71 5.76
C LYS A 82 -11.19 -11.27 6.22
N SER A 83 -10.09 -10.53 6.14
CA SER A 83 -10.08 -9.12 6.49
C SER A 83 -10.89 -8.28 5.52
N MET A 84 -10.79 -8.54 4.22
CA MET A 84 -11.49 -7.76 3.21
C MET A 84 -13.01 -7.95 3.29
N GLU A 85 -13.47 -9.17 3.57
CA GLU A 85 -14.89 -9.46 3.79
C GLU A 85 -15.42 -8.77 5.05
N ALA A 86 -14.58 -8.57 6.05
CA ALA A 86 -14.93 -7.86 7.28
C ALA A 86 -14.90 -6.33 7.13
N GLY A 87 -14.52 -5.81 5.96
CA GLY A 87 -14.52 -4.38 5.69
C GLY A 87 -13.18 -3.69 5.77
N ALA A 88 -12.07 -4.43 5.72
CA ALA A 88 -10.72 -3.86 5.79
C ALA A 88 -10.41 -2.87 4.65
N GLY A 89 -11.15 -2.93 3.55
CA GLY A 89 -10.99 -2.01 2.42
C GLY A 89 -11.21 -0.54 2.77
N LYS A 90 -11.84 -0.23 3.91
CA LYS A 90 -11.96 1.14 4.41
C LYS A 90 -10.62 1.69 4.89
N TYR A 91 -9.71 0.82 5.27
CA TYR A 91 -8.44 1.19 5.91
C TYR A 91 -7.24 0.98 4.99
N LEU A 92 -7.37 0.14 3.97
CA LEU A 92 -6.28 -0.26 3.07
C LEU A 92 -6.49 0.28 1.66
N ASN A 93 -5.37 0.52 0.99
CA ASN A 93 -5.36 0.94 -0.40
C ASN A 93 -4.13 0.35 -1.10
N PHE A 94 -4.01 0.63 -2.39
CA PHE A 94 -2.74 0.50 -3.11
C PHE A 94 -2.22 1.89 -3.39
N ILE A 95 -0.93 2.08 -3.14
CA ILE A 95 -0.26 3.36 -3.31
C ILE A 95 0.65 3.30 -4.52
N LYS A 96 0.53 4.31 -5.37
CA LYS A 96 1.37 4.50 -6.54
C LYS A 96 2.47 5.48 -6.19
N ILE A 97 3.72 5.08 -6.44
CA ILE A 97 4.89 5.94 -6.25
C ILE A 97 5.59 6.05 -7.60
N VAL A 98 5.72 7.26 -8.11
CA VAL A 98 6.42 7.53 -9.36
C VAL A 98 7.63 8.41 -9.07
N LEU A 99 8.80 7.92 -9.40
CA LEU A 99 10.06 8.62 -9.20
C LEU A 99 10.74 8.81 -10.56
N ARG A 100 11.46 9.91 -10.68
CA ARG A 100 12.31 10.17 -11.83
C ARG A 100 13.75 10.19 -11.37
N LYS A 101 14.59 9.38 -11.99
CA LYS A 101 16.01 9.38 -11.67
C LYS A 101 16.63 10.70 -12.13
N LYS A 102 17.35 11.36 -11.23
CA LYS A 102 18.03 12.62 -11.53
C LYS A 102 19.18 12.37 -12.50
N ALA A 103 19.41 13.31 -13.40
CA ALA A 103 20.57 13.28 -14.26
C ALA A 103 21.82 13.54 -13.44
N ASP A 104 22.87 12.82 -13.74
CA ASP A 104 24.18 13.02 -13.08
C ASP A 104 24.84 14.31 -13.55
#